data_1afcbb0e98562630d32b8864b4a7f514
#
_entry.id   1afcbb0e98562630d32b8864b4a7f514
#
_cell.length_a   1.000
_cell.length_b   1.000
_cell.length_c   1.000
_cell.angle_alpha   90.00
_cell.angle_beta   90.00
_cell.angle_gamma   90.00
#
_symmetry.space_group_name_H-M   'P 1'
#
loop_
_entity.id
_entity.type
_entity.pdbx_description
1 polymer ?
#
loop_
_entity_poly.entity_id
_entity_poly.type
_entity_poly.pdbx_seq_one_letter_code
_entity_poly.pdbx_strand_id
1 'polypeptide(L)'
;MSDATTPAPPADPAADLAARAAALDAADELAKLRERFTLPDGVVYLDGNSLGALPAGVADTTSDVVRRQWGELLIRSWDESGWWTAPERIGDKIAPLIGAAPGQVVVGDSTSVNLFKALVGAARLAAPGRTRMLVDAATFPTDGYIAQSAARMTGLTVIPVDPSHAAEAMDADTAVVLLNHVDYRTGRLHDLPALTTAARAAGAVTVWDLCHSAGALPVGLDAHAVDLAVGCTYKYLNGGPGSPAYLYIAARHQAAFDSPLPGWNGHADPFAMTPDYEAAQGATRGRVGTPDILSMLALESALDAWDGVSVEAVRAKSLALTDFFLACVAAYVPQGRVESVTPAEHERRGSQVSLRTENAREVMRELIARGVIGDFRAPDVLRFGFTPLYVGYADAERAARTLGHISGDPVAKRHITGRAGLRPRPPGHIPDPARNLPFQTDTVPLCRNTGTSVPAVPRVTERLSR
;
A
#
# COMPACT_ATOMS: atom_id res chain seq x y z
N MET A 1 -39.93 -60.23 -3.92
CA MET A 1 -40.05 -58.80 -4.21
C MET A 1 -38.79 -58.14 -3.68
N SER A 2 -37.87 -57.86 -4.58
CA SER A 2 -36.57 -57.24 -4.24
C SER A 2 -36.76 -55.73 -4.35
N ASP A 3 -36.62 -55.03 -3.21
CA ASP A 3 -36.64 -53.58 -3.15
C ASP A 3 -35.35 -53.05 -3.76
N ALA A 4 -35.44 -52.54 -4.95
CA ALA A 4 -34.34 -51.86 -5.62
C ALA A 4 -34.20 -50.45 -5.02
N THR A 5 -33.33 -50.28 -4.06
CA THR A 5 -32.90 -48.98 -3.55
C THR A 5 -32.29 -48.19 -4.72
N THR A 6 -32.98 -47.16 -5.19
CA THR A 6 -32.44 -46.20 -6.16
C THR A 6 -31.23 -45.52 -5.52
N PRO A 7 -30.07 -45.53 -6.19
CA PRO A 7 -28.88 -44.81 -5.65
C PRO A 7 -29.20 -43.32 -5.51
N ALA A 8 -28.81 -42.73 -4.37
CA ALA A 8 -28.96 -41.30 -4.15
C ALA A 8 -28.27 -40.54 -5.30
N PRO A 9 -28.86 -39.43 -5.77
CA PRO A 9 -28.21 -38.59 -6.78
C PRO A 9 -26.85 -38.13 -6.27
N PRO A 10 -25.85 -37.99 -7.16
CA PRO A 10 -24.52 -37.50 -6.77
C PRO A 10 -24.71 -36.14 -6.11
N ALA A 11 -24.01 -35.95 -4.98
CA ALA A 11 -24.04 -34.69 -4.23
C ALA A 11 -23.66 -33.52 -5.17
N ASP A 12 -24.45 -32.44 -5.10
CA ASP A 12 -24.17 -31.22 -5.85
C ASP A 12 -22.84 -30.63 -5.36
N PRO A 13 -21.79 -30.56 -6.20
CA PRO A 13 -20.51 -30.01 -5.80
C PRO A 13 -20.62 -28.59 -5.23
N ALA A 14 -21.63 -27.82 -5.66
CA ALA A 14 -21.89 -26.47 -5.17
C ALA A 14 -22.41 -26.45 -3.72
N ALA A 15 -23.32 -27.38 -3.37
CA ALA A 15 -23.84 -27.50 -2.00
C ALA A 15 -22.75 -27.96 -1.02
N ASP A 16 -21.84 -28.82 -1.46
CA ASP A 16 -20.70 -29.30 -0.66
C ASP A 16 -19.72 -28.16 -0.34
N LEU A 17 -19.39 -27.27 -1.30
CA LEU A 17 -18.48 -26.15 -1.09
C LEU A 17 -19.06 -25.09 -0.14
N ALA A 18 -20.34 -24.79 -0.23
CA ALA A 18 -20.99 -23.87 0.70
C ALA A 18 -21.02 -24.41 2.14
N ALA A 19 -21.32 -25.71 2.32
CA ALA A 19 -21.27 -26.37 3.61
C ALA A 19 -19.84 -26.39 4.18
N ARG A 20 -18.86 -26.66 3.34
CA ARG A 20 -17.43 -26.61 3.71
C ARG A 20 -16.98 -25.21 4.11
N ALA A 21 -17.41 -24.16 3.41
CA ALA A 21 -17.15 -22.77 3.77
C ALA A 21 -17.66 -22.46 5.17
N ALA A 22 -18.93 -22.82 5.45
CA ALA A 22 -19.53 -22.60 6.77
C ALA A 22 -18.80 -23.35 7.89
N ALA A 23 -18.35 -24.59 7.64
CA ALA A 23 -17.58 -25.37 8.60
C ALA A 23 -16.19 -24.75 8.87
N LEU A 24 -15.53 -24.23 7.83
CA LEU A 24 -14.24 -23.54 7.95
C LEU A 24 -14.37 -22.21 8.70
N ASP A 25 -15.43 -21.43 8.43
CA ASP A 25 -15.72 -20.18 9.16
C ASP A 25 -16.02 -20.45 10.64
N ALA A 26 -16.74 -21.52 10.94
CA ALA A 26 -17.05 -21.92 12.32
C ALA A 26 -15.79 -22.38 13.11
N ALA A 27 -14.77 -22.88 12.42
CA ALA A 27 -13.50 -23.31 13.00
C ALA A 27 -12.42 -22.21 13.00
N ASP A 28 -12.69 -21.06 12.40
CA ASP A 28 -11.71 -19.97 12.23
C ASP A 28 -11.52 -19.18 13.54
N GLU A 29 -10.35 -19.28 14.14
CA GLU A 29 -9.99 -18.55 15.36
C GLU A 29 -9.97 -17.03 15.15
N LEU A 30 -9.75 -16.56 13.91
CA LEU A 30 -9.72 -15.14 13.56
C LEU A 30 -11.09 -14.59 13.14
N ALA A 31 -12.15 -15.40 13.09
CA ALA A 31 -13.48 -14.98 12.61
C ALA A 31 -14.02 -13.74 13.35
N LYS A 32 -13.81 -13.67 14.66
CA LYS A 32 -14.28 -12.54 15.50
C LYS A 32 -13.60 -11.21 15.18
N LEU A 33 -12.44 -11.21 14.52
CA LEU A 33 -11.75 -9.97 14.14
C LEU A 33 -12.55 -9.14 13.13
N ARG A 34 -13.47 -9.78 12.38
CA ARG A 34 -14.38 -9.07 11.46
C ARG A 34 -15.22 -7.99 12.19
N GLU A 35 -15.57 -8.21 13.46
CA GLU A 35 -16.32 -7.25 14.29
C GLU A 35 -15.53 -5.95 14.55
N ARG A 36 -14.22 -5.96 14.35
CA ARG A 36 -13.37 -4.77 14.44
C ARG A 36 -13.48 -3.85 13.21
N PHE A 37 -14.27 -4.24 12.20
CA PHE A 37 -14.39 -3.51 10.92
C PHE A 37 -15.84 -3.19 10.60
N THR A 38 -16.05 -2.05 9.94
CA THR A 38 -17.34 -1.66 9.37
C THR A 38 -17.36 -2.02 7.90
N LEU A 39 -18.20 -2.98 7.53
CA LEU A 39 -18.39 -3.43 6.16
C LEU A 39 -19.87 -3.32 5.79
N PRO A 40 -20.22 -2.87 4.57
CA PRO A 40 -21.61 -2.82 4.13
C PRO A 40 -22.24 -4.21 4.05
N ASP A 41 -23.52 -4.32 4.41
CA ASP A 41 -24.27 -5.56 4.32
C ASP A 41 -24.31 -6.09 2.88
N GLY A 42 -24.18 -7.39 2.73
CA GLY A 42 -24.26 -8.06 1.44
C GLY A 42 -23.08 -7.84 0.51
N VAL A 43 -22.03 -7.16 0.95
CA VAL A 43 -20.80 -6.95 0.20
C VAL A 43 -19.73 -7.98 0.59
N VAL A 44 -19.11 -8.60 -0.41
CA VAL A 44 -17.86 -9.35 -0.29
C VAL A 44 -16.72 -8.44 -0.74
N TYR A 45 -15.88 -8.03 0.21
CA TYR A 45 -14.83 -7.07 -0.05
C TYR A 45 -13.47 -7.77 -0.19
N LEU A 46 -13.00 -7.94 -1.42
CA LEU A 46 -11.74 -8.58 -1.80
C LEU A 46 -10.78 -7.60 -2.49
N ASP A 47 -10.74 -6.36 -2.02
CA ASP A 47 -9.84 -5.31 -2.54
C ASP A 47 -8.99 -4.65 -1.44
N GLY A 48 -8.74 -5.37 -0.35
CA GLY A 48 -7.85 -4.90 0.74
C GLY A 48 -6.40 -4.68 0.30
N ASN A 49 -6.00 -5.24 -0.83
CA ASN A 49 -4.72 -4.98 -1.49
C ASN A 49 -4.68 -3.63 -2.27
N SER A 50 -5.79 -2.91 -2.36
CA SER A 50 -5.89 -1.55 -2.92
C SER A 50 -6.29 -0.53 -1.86
N LEU A 51 -7.30 -0.84 -1.04
CA LEU A 51 -7.72 -0.05 0.12
C LEU A 51 -8.25 -1.01 1.19
N GLY A 52 -7.77 -0.91 2.41
CA GLY A 52 -8.29 -1.68 3.55
C GLY A 52 -9.70 -1.24 3.96
N ALA A 53 -10.44 -2.14 4.60
CA ALA A 53 -11.76 -1.83 5.17
C ALA A 53 -11.63 -0.87 6.37
N LEU A 54 -12.71 -0.13 6.67
CA LEU A 54 -12.75 0.82 7.78
C LEU A 54 -12.74 0.10 9.14
N PRO A 55 -11.73 0.27 9.99
CA PRO A 55 -11.77 -0.18 11.38
C PRO A 55 -12.77 0.64 12.21
N ALA A 56 -13.49 -0.02 13.10
CA ALA A 56 -14.65 0.55 13.79
C ALA A 56 -14.34 1.81 14.61
N GLY A 57 -13.16 1.89 15.25
CA GLY A 57 -12.78 3.03 16.11
C GLY A 57 -12.36 4.30 15.36
N VAL A 58 -12.07 4.21 14.05
CA VAL A 58 -11.47 5.33 13.29
C VAL A 58 -12.38 6.54 13.19
N ALA A 59 -13.69 6.33 13.01
CA ALA A 59 -14.63 7.43 12.86
C ALA A 59 -14.71 8.28 14.13
N ASP A 60 -14.77 7.65 15.31
CA ASP A 60 -14.85 8.33 16.60
C ASP A 60 -13.52 9.05 16.92
N THR A 61 -12.38 8.39 16.68
CA THR A 61 -11.06 9.01 16.85
C THR A 61 -10.92 10.24 15.95
N THR A 62 -11.28 10.14 14.68
CA THR A 62 -11.20 11.27 13.75
C THR A 62 -12.11 12.42 14.18
N SER A 63 -13.31 12.10 14.68
CA SER A 63 -14.23 13.10 15.24
C SER A 63 -13.63 13.82 16.45
N ASP A 64 -12.98 13.10 17.38
CA ASP A 64 -12.29 13.68 18.54
C ASP A 64 -11.12 14.57 18.11
N VAL A 65 -10.31 14.11 17.15
CA VAL A 65 -9.19 14.91 16.62
C VAL A 65 -9.67 16.24 16.08
N VAL A 66 -10.77 16.25 15.33
CA VAL A 66 -11.30 17.48 14.74
C VAL A 66 -11.95 18.38 15.78
N ARG A 67 -12.82 17.83 16.65
CA ARG A 67 -13.64 18.63 17.58
C ARG A 67 -12.86 19.08 18.78
N ARG A 68 -12.25 18.16 19.52
CA ARG A 68 -11.56 18.45 20.76
C ARG A 68 -10.12 18.85 20.54
N GLN A 69 -9.32 17.98 19.90
CA GLN A 69 -7.89 18.21 19.81
C GLN A 69 -7.60 19.47 18.98
N TRP A 70 -8.16 19.59 17.79
CA TRP A 70 -7.99 20.78 16.97
C TRP A 70 -8.92 21.91 17.41
N GLY A 71 -10.22 21.67 17.61
CA GLY A 71 -11.21 22.71 17.85
C GLY A 71 -11.09 23.38 19.22
N GLU A 72 -10.75 22.64 20.28
CA GLU A 72 -10.70 23.16 21.66
C GLU A 72 -9.26 23.36 22.15
N LEU A 73 -8.36 22.38 21.92
CA LEU A 73 -6.99 22.45 22.42
C LEU A 73 -6.09 23.31 21.54
N LEU A 74 -6.40 23.41 20.23
CA LEU A 74 -5.64 24.22 19.26
C LEU A 74 -4.16 23.81 19.21
N ILE A 75 -3.23 24.77 19.30
CA ILE A 75 -1.78 24.52 19.26
C ILE A 75 -1.28 23.62 20.39
N ARG A 76 -1.97 23.59 21.54
CA ARG A 76 -1.59 22.76 22.68
C ARG A 76 -1.66 21.27 22.40
N SER A 77 -2.38 20.85 21.36
CA SER A 77 -2.50 19.45 20.99
C SER A 77 -1.18 18.82 20.55
N TRP A 78 -0.19 19.60 20.16
CA TRP A 78 1.14 19.08 19.92
C TRP A 78 1.68 18.31 21.13
N ASP A 79 1.49 18.84 22.33
CA ASP A 79 1.92 18.24 23.59
C ASP A 79 0.79 17.44 24.25
N GLU A 80 -0.38 18.05 24.49
CA GLU A 80 -1.46 17.47 25.27
C GLU A 80 -2.14 16.28 24.60
N SER A 81 -2.13 16.22 23.25
CA SER A 81 -2.67 15.09 22.45
C SER A 81 -1.58 14.22 21.82
N GLY A 82 -0.30 14.51 22.08
CA GLY A 82 0.82 13.72 21.63
C GLY A 82 1.03 13.73 20.11
N TRP A 83 0.66 14.81 19.42
CA TRP A 83 0.87 14.95 17.97
C TRP A 83 2.34 14.91 17.60
N TRP A 84 3.19 15.47 18.48
CA TRP A 84 4.63 15.56 18.25
C TRP A 84 5.29 14.19 18.07
N THR A 85 4.89 13.22 18.89
CA THR A 85 5.46 11.87 18.91
C THR A 85 4.69 10.86 18.07
N ALA A 86 3.60 11.27 17.41
CA ALA A 86 2.75 10.37 16.64
C ALA A 86 3.51 9.61 15.53
N PRO A 87 4.43 10.23 14.77
CA PRO A 87 5.17 9.52 13.71
C PRO A 87 5.95 8.29 14.20
N GLU A 88 6.63 8.40 15.34
CA GLU A 88 7.41 7.31 15.95
C GLU A 88 6.51 6.32 16.67
N ARG A 89 5.52 6.83 17.45
CA ARG A 89 4.58 5.97 18.20
C ARG A 89 3.79 5.05 17.26
N ILE A 90 3.36 5.56 16.12
CA ILE A 90 2.67 4.76 15.11
C ILE A 90 3.67 3.85 14.39
N GLY A 91 4.88 4.33 14.14
CA GLY A 91 5.97 3.51 13.61
C GLY A 91 6.25 2.30 14.50
N ASP A 92 6.25 2.46 15.81
CA ASP A 92 6.44 1.39 16.79
C ASP A 92 5.27 0.40 16.83
N LYS A 93 4.03 0.81 16.48
CA LYS A 93 2.90 -0.11 16.25
C LYS A 93 3.06 -0.92 14.95
N ILE A 94 3.65 -0.34 13.91
CA ILE A 94 3.89 -1.02 12.64
C ILE A 94 5.10 -1.96 12.72
N ALA A 95 6.13 -1.59 13.47
CA ALA A 95 7.40 -2.32 13.55
C ALA A 95 7.23 -3.84 13.78
N PRO A 96 6.47 -4.34 14.76
CA PRO A 96 6.28 -5.77 14.97
C PRO A 96 5.58 -6.47 13.78
N LEU A 97 4.71 -5.77 13.04
CA LEU A 97 3.99 -6.33 11.89
C LEU A 97 4.92 -6.59 10.68
N ILE A 98 6.09 -5.96 10.65
CA ILE A 98 7.10 -6.12 9.60
C ILE A 98 8.40 -6.75 10.12
N GLY A 99 8.42 -7.19 11.39
CA GLY A 99 9.58 -7.82 12.01
C GLY A 99 10.74 -6.87 12.24
N ALA A 100 10.46 -5.64 12.66
CA ALA A 100 11.42 -4.63 13.07
C ALA A 100 11.31 -4.34 14.57
N ALA A 101 12.43 -3.96 15.20
CA ALA A 101 12.45 -3.46 16.57
C ALA A 101 11.90 -2.01 16.64
N PRO A 102 11.42 -1.57 17.81
CA PRO A 102 11.01 -0.19 18.02
C PRO A 102 12.12 0.81 17.66
N GLY A 103 11.73 2.02 17.23
CA GLY A 103 12.65 3.10 16.86
C GLY A 103 13.30 2.98 15.49
N GLN A 104 12.91 1.97 14.68
CA GLN A 104 13.41 1.79 13.32
C GLN A 104 12.41 2.22 12.24
N VAL A 105 11.17 2.50 12.61
CA VAL A 105 10.09 2.87 11.71
C VAL A 105 9.58 4.27 12.04
N VAL A 106 9.44 5.10 11.03
CA VAL A 106 8.82 6.42 11.15
C VAL A 106 7.70 6.57 10.12
N VAL A 107 6.57 7.12 10.55
CA VAL A 107 5.39 7.33 9.71
C VAL A 107 5.34 8.77 9.24
N GLY A 108 5.07 8.97 7.96
CA GLY A 108 4.90 10.28 7.34
C GLY A 108 4.99 10.20 5.83
N ASP A 109 4.62 11.28 5.16
CA ASP A 109 4.68 11.42 3.71
C ASP A 109 3.90 10.31 2.95
N SER A 110 4.08 10.23 1.65
CA SER A 110 3.59 9.13 0.81
C SER A 110 4.67 8.08 0.58
N THR A 111 4.27 6.88 0.12
CA THR A 111 5.23 5.85 -0.31
C THR A 111 6.22 6.39 -1.34
N SER A 112 5.77 7.20 -2.29
CA SER A 112 6.63 7.80 -3.32
C SER A 112 7.71 8.70 -2.72
N VAL A 113 7.36 9.55 -1.74
CA VAL A 113 8.32 10.43 -1.05
C VAL A 113 9.28 9.60 -0.19
N ASN A 114 8.77 8.62 0.55
CA ASN A 114 9.60 7.73 1.36
C ASN A 114 10.55 6.89 0.50
N LEU A 115 10.07 6.40 -0.63
CA LEU A 115 10.92 5.67 -1.59
C LEU A 115 12.03 6.55 -2.15
N PHE A 116 11.73 7.81 -2.50
CA PHE A 116 12.75 8.76 -2.93
C PHE A 116 13.81 8.99 -1.84
N LYS A 117 13.38 9.21 -0.58
CA LYS A 117 14.30 9.34 0.56
C LYS A 117 15.16 8.09 0.75
N ALA A 118 14.53 6.91 0.68
CA ALA A 118 15.21 5.64 0.85
C ALA A 118 16.25 5.39 -0.24
N LEU A 119 15.92 5.63 -1.52
CA LEU A 119 16.83 5.38 -2.65
C LEU A 119 18.02 6.33 -2.67
N VAL A 120 17.80 7.62 -2.42
CA VAL A 120 18.92 8.58 -2.33
C VAL A 120 19.75 8.31 -1.08
N GLY A 121 19.12 8.02 0.06
CA GLY A 121 19.82 7.63 1.28
C GLY A 121 20.62 6.34 1.09
N ALA A 122 20.08 5.32 0.42
CA ALA A 122 20.79 4.09 0.07
C ALA A 122 22.02 4.35 -0.81
N ALA A 123 21.87 5.20 -1.82
CA ALA A 123 23.00 5.58 -2.69
C ALA A 123 24.12 6.29 -1.91
N ARG A 124 23.78 7.09 -0.90
CA ARG A 124 24.75 7.77 -0.01
C ARG A 124 25.38 6.81 1.00
N LEU A 125 24.71 5.73 1.38
CA LEU A 125 25.23 4.66 2.23
C LEU A 125 26.13 3.69 1.48
N ALA A 126 25.96 3.56 0.16
CA ALA A 126 26.74 2.66 -0.67
C ALA A 126 28.22 3.06 -0.72
N ALA A 127 29.10 2.09 -0.88
CA ALA A 127 30.53 2.35 -1.01
C ALA A 127 30.81 3.23 -2.25
N PRO A 128 31.79 4.16 -2.16
CA PRO A 128 32.16 5.02 -3.28
C PRO A 128 32.56 4.23 -4.54
N GLY A 129 32.23 4.77 -5.72
CA GLY A 129 32.60 4.19 -7.01
C GLY A 129 31.59 3.18 -7.59
N ARG A 130 30.57 2.77 -6.83
CA ARG A 130 29.48 1.94 -7.33
C ARG A 130 28.54 2.78 -8.19
N THR A 131 28.08 2.24 -9.32
CA THR A 131 27.38 3.01 -10.37
C THR A 131 25.99 2.48 -10.72
N ARG A 132 25.58 1.32 -10.19
CA ARG A 132 24.37 0.61 -10.63
C ARG A 132 23.31 0.59 -9.54
N MET A 133 22.06 0.85 -9.95
CA MET A 133 20.85 0.63 -9.16
C MET A 133 20.01 -0.45 -9.84
N LEU A 134 19.97 -1.65 -9.26
CA LEU A 134 19.11 -2.73 -9.75
C LEU A 134 17.66 -2.48 -9.32
N VAL A 135 16.72 -2.59 -10.24
CA VAL A 135 15.30 -2.32 -9.99
C VAL A 135 14.48 -3.45 -10.61
N ASP A 136 13.49 -3.96 -9.89
CA ASP A 136 12.53 -4.92 -10.41
C ASP A 136 11.91 -4.40 -11.72
N ALA A 137 12.09 -5.13 -12.82
CA ALA A 137 11.60 -4.76 -14.13
C ALA A 137 10.06 -4.70 -14.22
N ALA A 138 9.38 -5.42 -13.33
CA ALA A 138 7.92 -5.46 -13.22
C ALA A 138 7.37 -4.63 -12.04
N THR A 139 8.21 -3.80 -11.40
CA THR A 139 7.81 -2.98 -10.24
C THR A 139 6.57 -2.15 -10.52
N PHE A 140 5.89 -1.72 -9.47
CA PHE A 140 4.82 -0.74 -9.62
C PHE A 140 5.36 0.51 -10.34
N PRO A 141 4.65 1.03 -11.37
CA PRO A 141 5.22 2.08 -12.23
C PRO A 141 5.80 3.28 -11.51
N THR A 142 5.18 3.70 -10.39
CA THR A 142 5.68 4.82 -9.58
C THR A 142 7.05 4.55 -9.00
N ASP A 143 7.33 3.33 -8.55
CA ASP A 143 8.64 2.97 -8.00
C ASP A 143 9.73 3.11 -9.07
N GLY A 144 9.44 2.66 -10.30
CA GLY A 144 10.32 2.86 -11.45
C GLY A 144 10.56 4.34 -11.78
N TYR A 145 9.51 5.19 -11.70
CA TYR A 145 9.65 6.64 -11.93
C TYR A 145 10.54 7.29 -10.86
N ILE A 146 10.33 6.93 -9.60
CA ILE A 146 11.13 7.44 -8.47
C ILE A 146 12.57 6.94 -8.56
N ALA A 147 12.79 5.65 -8.88
CA ALA A 147 14.12 5.08 -9.06
C ALA A 147 14.91 5.80 -10.16
N GLN A 148 14.30 6.07 -11.31
CA GLN A 148 14.91 6.85 -12.39
C GLN A 148 15.28 8.27 -11.94
N SER A 149 14.42 8.92 -11.14
CA SER A 149 14.68 10.26 -10.62
C SER A 149 15.82 10.26 -9.61
N ALA A 150 15.81 9.34 -8.64
CA ALA A 150 16.86 9.18 -7.65
C ALA A 150 18.22 8.85 -8.29
N ALA A 151 18.23 7.95 -9.28
CA ALA A 151 19.44 7.58 -10.01
C ALA A 151 20.07 8.79 -10.72
N ARG A 152 19.27 9.62 -11.41
CA ARG A 152 19.78 10.86 -12.04
C ARG A 152 20.43 11.81 -11.03
N MET A 153 19.88 11.91 -9.81
CA MET A 153 20.40 12.81 -8.77
C MET A 153 21.65 12.27 -8.09
N THR A 154 21.81 10.96 -8.06
CA THR A 154 22.95 10.28 -7.39
C THR A 154 24.04 9.82 -8.34
N GLY A 155 23.87 10.04 -9.66
CA GLY A 155 24.84 9.59 -10.68
C GLY A 155 24.80 8.09 -10.95
N LEU A 156 23.76 7.37 -10.46
CA LEU A 156 23.59 5.94 -10.70
C LEU A 156 22.86 5.67 -12.02
N THR A 157 23.07 4.46 -12.56
CA THR A 157 22.34 3.95 -13.72
C THR A 157 21.33 2.90 -13.26
N VAL A 158 20.07 3.08 -13.63
CA VAL A 158 19.00 2.08 -13.38
C VAL A 158 19.21 0.89 -14.31
N ILE A 159 19.29 -0.31 -13.74
CA ILE A 159 19.35 -1.59 -14.44
C ILE A 159 18.10 -2.39 -14.08
N PRO A 160 17.13 -2.54 -15.01
CA PRO A 160 15.98 -3.40 -14.79
C PRO A 160 16.39 -4.87 -14.68
N VAL A 161 15.88 -5.57 -13.67
CA VAL A 161 16.14 -6.99 -13.46
C VAL A 161 14.86 -7.75 -13.18
N ASP A 162 14.77 -8.99 -13.61
CA ASP A 162 13.74 -9.91 -13.12
C ASP A 162 14.17 -10.36 -11.70
N PRO A 163 13.30 -10.25 -10.68
CA PRO A 163 13.66 -10.66 -9.32
C PRO A 163 14.15 -12.10 -9.20
N SER A 164 13.72 -13.01 -10.08
CA SER A 164 14.23 -14.40 -10.10
C SER A 164 15.70 -14.52 -10.52
N HIS A 165 16.26 -13.52 -11.16
CA HIS A 165 17.65 -13.44 -11.62
C HIS A 165 18.41 -12.28 -10.94
N ALA A 166 17.79 -11.59 -9.98
CA ALA A 166 18.39 -10.41 -9.38
C ALA A 166 19.70 -10.73 -8.63
N ALA A 167 19.77 -11.89 -7.97
CA ALA A 167 20.98 -12.32 -7.25
C ALA A 167 22.19 -12.49 -8.19
N GLU A 168 21.97 -13.00 -9.40
CA GLU A 168 23.00 -13.18 -10.43
C GLU A 168 23.46 -11.86 -11.04
N ALA A 169 22.59 -10.85 -11.03
CA ALA A 169 22.89 -9.52 -11.56
C ALA A 169 23.62 -8.61 -10.58
N MET A 170 23.69 -8.99 -9.29
CA MET A 170 24.37 -8.23 -8.23
C MET A 170 25.88 -8.45 -8.30
N ASP A 171 26.65 -7.36 -8.34
CA ASP A 171 28.10 -7.36 -8.43
C ASP A 171 28.73 -6.21 -7.61
N ALA A 172 30.05 -6.06 -7.74
CA ALA A 172 30.80 -5.03 -7.04
C ALA A 172 30.45 -3.58 -7.47
N ASP A 173 29.82 -3.39 -8.63
CA ASP A 173 29.35 -2.07 -9.11
C ASP A 173 27.92 -1.76 -8.65
N THR A 174 27.21 -2.72 -8.07
CA THR A 174 25.85 -2.53 -7.58
C THR A 174 25.86 -1.71 -6.30
N ALA A 175 25.30 -0.50 -6.35
CA ALA A 175 25.14 0.39 -5.19
C ALA A 175 23.85 0.09 -4.43
N VAL A 176 22.72 0.00 -5.14
CA VAL A 176 21.36 -0.11 -4.57
C VAL A 176 20.60 -1.21 -5.29
N VAL A 177 19.78 -1.95 -4.53
CA VAL A 177 18.82 -2.94 -5.04
C VAL A 177 17.43 -2.57 -4.55
N LEU A 178 16.53 -2.20 -5.45
CA LEU A 178 15.11 -1.93 -5.18
C LEU A 178 14.26 -3.09 -5.69
N LEU A 179 13.56 -3.74 -4.77
CA LEU A 179 12.65 -4.85 -5.10
C LEU A 179 11.31 -4.69 -4.37
N ASN A 180 10.22 -5.14 -5.01
CA ASN A 180 8.95 -5.34 -4.36
C ASN A 180 8.96 -6.71 -3.66
N HIS A 181 8.50 -6.80 -2.41
CA HIS A 181 8.42 -8.09 -1.73
C HIS A 181 7.30 -8.96 -2.31
N VAL A 182 6.17 -8.33 -2.65
CA VAL A 182 5.06 -9.02 -3.36
C VAL A 182 4.73 -8.24 -4.63
N ASP A 183 4.76 -8.93 -5.76
CA ASP A 183 4.37 -8.37 -7.06
C ASP A 183 2.88 -7.98 -7.06
N TYR A 184 2.58 -6.73 -7.36
CA TYR A 184 1.23 -6.17 -7.27
C TYR A 184 0.25 -6.73 -8.29
N ARG A 185 0.72 -7.31 -9.42
CA ARG A 185 -0.11 -7.83 -10.50
C ARG A 185 -0.45 -9.30 -10.29
N THR A 186 0.55 -10.09 -9.94
CA THR A 186 0.43 -11.55 -9.85
C THR A 186 0.22 -12.06 -8.43
N GLY A 187 0.59 -11.25 -7.42
CA GLY A 187 0.66 -11.71 -6.04
C GLY A 187 1.87 -12.62 -5.76
N ARG A 188 2.86 -12.70 -6.67
CA ARG A 188 4.09 -13.46 -6.44
C ARG A 188 4.87 -12.87 -5.28
N LEU A 189 5.23 -13.73 -4.33
CA LEU A 189 6.13 -13.41 -3.22
C LEU A 189 7.57 -13.70 -3.67
N HIS A 190 8.45 -12.71 -3.55
CA HIS A 190 9.88 -12.84 -3.82
C HIS A 190 10.63 -13.26 -2.55
N ASP A 191 11.74 -13.97 -2.73
CA ASP A 191 12.57 -14.47 -1.62
C ASP A 191 13.41 -13.33 -1.02
N LEU A 192 12.79 -12.53 -0.13
CA LEU A 192 13.44 -11.42 0.54
C LEU A 192 14.71 -11.86 1.31
N PRO A 193 14.72 -12.96 2.07
CA PRO A 193 15.92 -13.45 2.75
C PRO A 193 17.08 -13.73 1.81
N ALA A 194 16.84 -14.50 0.74
CA ALA A 194 17.91 -14.88 -0.20
C ALA A 194 18.43 -13.67 -0.99
N LEU A 195 17.53 -12.81 -1.48
CA LEU A 195 17.91 -11.62 -2.26
C LEU A 195 18.63 -10.57 -1.39
N THR A 196 18.21 -10.37 -0.14
CA THR A 196 18.91 -9.49 0.80
C THR A 196 20.31 -10.03 1.12
N THR A 197 20.45 -11.36 1.30
CA THR A 197 21.74 -12.01 1.54
C THR A 197 22.68 -11.82 0.35
N ALA A 198 22.18 -12.00 -0.88
CA ALA A 198 22.96 -11.78 -2.09
C ALA A 198 23.41 -10.31 -2.25
N ALA A 199 22.50 -9.35 -2.01
CA ALA A 199 22.82 -7.93 -2.06
C ALA A 199 23.92 -7.57 -1.06
N ARG A 200 23.82 -8.06 0.17
CA ARG A 200 24.86 -7.84 1.20
C ARG A 200 26.20 -8.47 0.84
N ALA A 201 26.20 -9.66 0.26
CA ALA A 201 27.44 -10.31 -0.22
C ALA A 201 28.10 -9.50 -1.34
N ALA A 202 27.31 -8.88 -2.22
CA ALA A 202 27.80 -7.94 -3.24
C ALA A 202 28.17 -6.56 -2.66
N GLY A 203 27.84 -6.27 -1.40
CA GLY A 203 28.05 -4.97 -0.73
C GLY A 203 27.07 -3.89 -1.21
N ALA A 204 25.94 -4.26 -1.79
CA ALA A 204 24.86 -3.36 -2.18
C ALA A 204 23.92 -3.07 -1.02
N VAL A 205 23.26 -1.92 -1.03
CA VAL A 205 22.23 -1.51 -0.06
C VAL A 205 20.85 -1.88 -0.59
N THR A 206 20.06 -2.58 0.22
CA THR A 206 18.70 -3.01 -0.15
C THR A 206 17.65 -1.97 0.21
N VAL A 207 16.68 -1.76 -0.67
CA VAL A 207 15.43 -1.03 -0.45
C VAL A 207 14.27 -1.93 -0.85
N TRP A 208 13.42 -2.28 0.10
CA TRP A 208 12.26 -3.13 -0.15
C TRP A 208 10.95 -2.33 -0.15
N ASP A 209 10.12 -2.51 -1.17
CA ASP A 209 8.71 -2.08 -1.13
C ASP A 209 7.86 -3.20 -0.51
N LEU A 210 7.20 -2.87 0.59
CA LEU A 210 6.38 -3.76 1.39
C LEU A 210 4.87 -3.46 1.25
N CYS A 211 4.46 -2.68 0.27
CA CYS A 211 3.06 -2.24 0.10
C CYS A 211 2.04 -3.38 0.01
N HIS A 212 2.46 -4.57 -0.40
CA HIS A 212 1.60 -5.76 -0.48
C HIS A 212 1.99 -6.85 0.53
N SER A 213 2.90 -6.57 1.46
CA SER A 213 3.40 -7.52 2.47
C SER A 213 3.02 -7.13 3.88
N ALA A 214 3.19 -5.85 4.25
CA ALA A 214 2.91 -5.36 5.60
C ALA A 214 1.43 -5.58 5.94
N GLY A 215 1.18 -6.32 7.03
CA GLY A 215 -0.16 -6.72 7.43
C GLY A 215 -0.77 -7.89 6.64
N ALA A 216 -0.05 -8.47 5.70
CA ALA A 216 -0.52 -9.62 4.92
C ALA A 216 0.25 -10.90 5.23
N LEU A 217 1.54 -10.78 5.58
CA LEU A 217 2.44 -11.91 5.84
C LEU A 217 3.65 -11.46 6.68
N PRO A 218 4.32 -12.40 7.39
CA PRO A 218 5.56 -12.10 8.08
C PRO A 218 6.65 -11.63 7.11
N VAL A 219 7.36 -10.55 7.47
CA VAL A 219 8.45 -9.98 6.65
C VAL A 219 9.82 -10.26 7.27
N GLY A 220 10.00 -9.96 8.58
CA GLY A 220 11.22 -10.25 9.31
C GLY A 220 12.39 -9.36 8.94
N LEU A 221 12.20 -8.03 8.85
CA LEU A 221 13.23 -7.10 8.38
C LEU A 221 14.55 -7.20 9.15
N ASP A 222 14.48 -7.23 10.49
CA ASP A 222 15.69 -7.31 11.33
C ASP A 222 16.34 -8.69 11.23
N ALA A 223 15.55 -9.76 11.22
CA ALA A 223 16.04 -11.13 11.14
C ALA A 223 16.80 -11.39 9.83
N HIS A 224 16.37 -10.76 8.74
CA HIS A 224 17.02 -10.87 7.43
C HIS A 224 17.99 -9.75 7.13
N ALA A 225 18.24 -8.86 8.11
CA ALA A 225 19.17 -7.76 8.02
C ALA A 225 18.93 -6.87 6.78
N VAL A 226 17.67 -6.54 6.51
CA VAL A 226 17.27 -5.56 5.49
C VAL A 226 17.86 -4.20 5.86
N ASP A 227 18.26 -3.41 4.87
CA ASP A 227 18.83 -2.08 5.11
C ASP A 227 17.75 -1.00 5.26
N LEU A 228 16.92 -0.87 4.25
CA LEU A 228 15.83 0.11 4.18
C LEU A 228 14.57 -0.56 3.62
N ALA A 229 13.42 -0.09 4.05
CA ALA A 229 12.14 -0.49 3.47
C ALA A 229 11.11 0.64 3.52
N VAL A 230 10.16 0.60 2.62
CA VAL A 230 9.01 1.50 2.57
C VAL A 230 7.71 0.71 2.42
N GLY A 231 6.60 1.28 2.83
CA GLY A 231 5.31 0.68 2.59
C GLY A 231 4.16 1.66 2.81
N CYS A 232 3.06 1.44 2.14
CA CYS A 232 1.82 2.18 2.40
C CYS A 232 1.05 1.57 3.57
N THR A 233 0.21 2.37 4.19
CA THR A 233 -0.60 1.94 5.34
C THR A 233 -2.08 1.76 5.01
N TYR A 234 -2.53 2.26 3.86
CA TYR A 234 -3.95 2.24 3.48
C TYR A 234 -4.44 0.90 2.91
N LYS A 235 -3.55 -0.07 2.65
CA LYS A 235 -3.91 -1.41 2.15
C LYS A 235 -4.18 -2.35 3.33
N TYR A 236 -3.39 -3.41 3.51
CA TYR A 236 -3.59 -4.43 4.54
C TYR A 236 -3.47 -3.92 5.98
N LEU A 237 -2.84 -2.75 6.21
CA LEU A 237 -2.81 -2.09 7.52
C LEU A 237 -4.08 -1.26 7.80
N ASN A 238 -4.99 -1.12 6.85
CA ASN A 238 -6.31 -0.49 6.97
C ASN A 238 -6.31 0.97 7.43
N GLY A 239 -5.23 1.71 7.19
CA GLY A 239 -5.06 3.09 7.66
C GLY A 239 -5.99 4.13 7.01
N GLY A 240 -6.77 3.73 6.01
CA GLY A 240 -7.72 4.60 5.32
C GLY A 240 -7.17 5.36 4.11
N PRO A 241 -8.05 6.01 3.35
CA PRO A 241 -7.66 6.70 2.11
C PRO A 241 -6.71 7.85 2.38
N GLY A 242 -5.57 7.87 1.65
CA GLY A 242 -4.54 8.89 1.82
C GLY A 242 -3.71 8.78 3.11
N SER A 243 -3.85 7.69 3.85
CA SER A 243 -3.05 7.43 5.05
C SER A 243 -1.56 7.54 4.77
N PRO A 244 -0.76 8.15 5.69
CA PRO A 244 0.66 8.32 5.49
C PRO A 244 1.39 6.99 5.42
N ALA A 245 2.44 6.96 4.62
CA ALA A 245 3.32 5.80 4.48
C ALA A 245 4.31 5.69 5.65
N TYR A 246 5.11 4.62 5.64
CA TYR A 246 6.20 4.48 6.60
C TYR A 246 7.54 4.26 5.88
N LEU A 247 8.61 4.66 6.58
CA LEU A 247 9.99 4.41 6.23
C LEU A 247 10.65 3.61 7.37
N TYR A 248 11.22 2.44 7.04
CA TYR A 248 12.09 1.67 7.92
C TYR A 248 13.53 2.00 7.61
N ILE A 249 14.31 2.29 8.64
CA ILE A 249 15.75 2.51 8.59
C ILE A 249 16.39 1.57 9.62
N ALA A 250 17.10 0.56 9.17
CA ALA A 250 17.77 -0.37 10.06
C ALA A 250 18.67 0.38 11.07
N ALA A 251 18.66 -0.04 12.33
CA ALA A 251 19.38 0.63 13.42
C ALA A 251 20.86 0.90 13.08
N ARG A 252 21.51 -0.07 12.38
CA ARG A 252 22.91 0.06 11.94
C ARG A 252 23.17 1.19 10.95
N HIS A 253 22.16 1.67 10.24
CA HIS A 253 22.26 2.73 9.25
C HIS A 253 21.79 4.09 9.76
N GLN A 254 21.04 4.13 10.88
CA GLN A 254 20.41 5.37 11.36
C GLN A 254 21.40 6.51 11.53
N ALA A 255 22.60 6.26 12.07
CA ALA A 255 23.60 7.31 12.28
C ALA A 255 24.13 7.89 10.97
N ALA A 256 24.24 7.08 9.91
CA ALA A 256 24.80 7.45 8.61
C ALA A 256 23.74 7.80 7.55
N PHE A 257 22.47 7.49 7.80
CA PHE A 257 21.40 7.78 6.84
C PHE A 257 21.24 9.29 6.65
N ASP A 258 21.51 9.75 5.43
CA ASP A 258 21.40 11.15 5.04
C ASP A 258 20.19 11.33 4.10
N SER A 259 19.10 11.89 4.64
CA SER A 259 17.86 12.15 3.90
C SER A 259 18.06 13.26 2.87
N PRO A 260 17.63 13.10 1.60
CA PRO A 260 17.68 14.18 0.61
C PRO A 260 16.64 15.29 0.86
N LEU A 261 15.72 15.08 1.79
CA LEU A 261 14.68 16.02 2.18
C LEU A 261 14.82 16.38 3.66
N PRO A 262 15.87 17.16 4.03
CA PRO A 262 15.98 17.65 5.39
C PRO A 262 14.84 18.62 5.69
N GLY A 263 14.27 18.53 6.87
CA GLY A 263 13.19 19.42 7.27
C GLY A 263 13.16 19.65 8.78
N TRP A 264 12.47 20.70 9.21
CA TRP A 264 12.45 21.13 10.60
C TRP A 264 12.00 20.02 11.56
N ASN A 265 11.10 19.14 11.11
CA ASN A 265 10.53 18.06 11.93
C ASN A 265 11.51 16.87 12.10
N GLY A 266 12.53 16.77 11.24
CA GLY A 266 13.63 15.79 11.33
C GLY A 266 14.92 16.38 11.90
N HIS A 267 14.90 17.62 12.40
CA HIS A 267 16.04 18.28 13.01
C HIS A 267 16.27 17.79 14.45
N ALA A 268 17.52 17.74 14.89
CA ALA A 268 17.91 17.32 16.26
C ALA A 268 17.29 18.22 17.34
N ASP A 269 17.22 19.53 17.08
CA ASP A 269 16.50 20.52 17.88
C ASP A 269 15.61 21.36 16.97
N PRO A 270 14.34 20.96 16.74
CA PRO A 270 13.44 21.62 15.80
C PRO A 270 13.14 23.09 16.13
N PHE A 271 13.29 23.49 17.41
CA PHE A 271 12.98 24.84 17.89
C PHE A 271 14.22 25.73 18.05
N ALA A 272 15.41 25.24 17.79
CA ALA A 272 16.63 26.04 17.78
C ALA A 272 16.60 27.15 16.71
N MET A 273 15.81 26.97 15.64
CA MET A 273 15.64 27.91 14.52
C MET A 273 16.98 28.35 13.91
N THR A 274 17.96 27.43 13.92
CA THR A 274 19.28 27.65 13.31
C THR A 274 19.20 27.50 11.79
N PRO A 275 20.07 28.17 11.01
CA PRO A 275 20.11 28.00 9.57
C PRO A 275 20.78 26.68 9.16
N ASP A 276 21.57 26.07 10.03
CA ASP A 276 22.30 24.84 9.78
C ASP A 276 21.46 23.64 10.22
N TYR A 277 21.32 22.66 9.34
CA TYR A 277 20.56 21.44 9.63
C TYR A 277 21.43 20.40 10.33
N GLU A 278 20.97 19.96 11.49
CA GLU A 278 21.49 18.80 12.20
C GLU A 278 20.40 17.72 12.24
N ALA A 279 20.70 16.52 11.73
CA ALA A 279 19.74 15.43 11.66
C ALA A 279 19.42 14.88 13.05
N ALA A 280 18.15 14.64 13.34
CA ALA A 280 17.71 13.94 14.54
C ALA A 280 18.31 12.52 14.61
N GLN A 281 18.28 11.94 15.81
CA GLN A 281 18.72 10.55 16.02
C GLN A 281 17.63 9.56 15.57
N GLY A 282 18.04 8.31 15.35
CA GLY A 282 17.10 7.24 15.01
C GLY A 282 16.42 7.41 13.65
N ALA A 283 15.28 6.79 13.49
CA ALA A 283 14.47 6.91 12.28
C ALA A 283 13.80 8.31 12.13
N THR A 284 13.75 9.10 13.21
CA THR A 284 13.20 10.47 13.23
C THR A 284 13.84 11.38 12.18
N ARG A 285 15.13 11.16 11.83
CA ARG A 285 15.80 11.89 10.74
C ARG A 285 15.16 11.69 9.36
N GLY A 286 14.30 10.69 9.21
CA GLY A 286 13.48 10.48 8.01
C GLY A 286 12.26 11.39 7.92
N ARG A 287 11.94 12.17 8.97
CA ARG A 287 10.84 13.15 8.96
C ARG A 287 11.25 14.38 8.16
N VAL A 288 10.26 15.07 7.59
CA VAL A 288 10.49 16.25 6.75
C VAL A 288 9.81 17.48 7.36
N GLY A 289 8.61 17.78 6.92
CA GLY A 289 7.80 18.91 7.38
C GLY A 289 6.77 18.52 8.44
N THR A 290 5.83 19.41 8.67
CA THR A 290 4.68 19.16 9.53
C THR A 290 3.91 17.93 9.06
N PRO A 291 3.71 16.90 9.89
CA PRO A 291 3.00 15.69 9.49
C PRO A 291 1.50 15.95 9.30
N ASP A 292 0.86 15.11 8.48
CA ASP A 292 -0.60 15.10 8.32
C ASP A 292 -1.27 14.46 9.54
N ILE A 293 -1.61 15.28 10.52
CA ILE A 293 -2.13 14.83 11.83
C ILE A 293 -3.47 14.10 11.70
N LEU A 294 -4.38 14.56 10.84
CA LEU A 294 -5.72 13.96 10.74
C LEU A 294 -5.65 12.52 10.24
N SER A 295 -4.94 12.28 9.15
CA SER A 295 -4.80 10.92 8.60
C SER A 295 -3.86 10.05 9.44
N MET A 296 -2.87 10.64 10.09
CA MET A 296 -1.94 9.95 10.97
C MET A 296 -2.62 9.39 12.23
N LEU A 297 -3.48 10.16 12.89
CA LEU A 297 -4.22 9.67 14.05
C LEU A 297 -5.37 8.72 13.67
N ALA A 298 -5.94 8.88 12.47
CA ALA A 298 -6.83 7.87 11.90
C ALA A 298 -6.11 6.53 11.69
N LEU A 299 -4.88 6.55 11.16
CA LEU A 299 -4.02 5.36 11.05
C LEU A 299 -3.70 4.75 12.42
N GLU A 300 -3.39 5.58 13.42
CA GLU A 300 -3.10 5.08 14.77
C GLU A 300 -4.26 4.26 15.31
N SER A 301 -5.48 4.79 15.22
CA SER A 301 -6.69 4.08 15.61
C SER A 301 -6.96 2.84 14.74
N ALA A 302 -6.64 2.90 13.45
CA ALA A 302 -6.80 1.74 12.57
C ALA A 302 -5.90 0.57 12.97
N LEU A 303 -4.71 0.85 13.46
CA LEU A 303 -3.76 -0.17 13.91
C LEU A 303 -4.21 -0.89 15.19
N ASP A 304 -5.18 -0.36 15.95
CA ASP A 304 -5.79 -1.05 17.11
C ASP A 304 -6.51 -2.34 16.65
N ALA A 305 -6.91 -2.43 15.39
CA ALA A 305 -7.45 -3.67 14.82
C ALA A 305 -6.46 -4.84 14.84
N TRP A 306 -5.18 -4.58 15.04
CA TRP A 306 -4.11 -5.56 15.13
C TRP A 306 -3.79 -5.99 16.57
N ASP A 307 -4.43 -5.40 17.58
CA ASP A 307 -4.16 -5.73 18.99
C ASP A 307 -4.44 -7.20 19.27
N GLY A 308 -3.37 -7.92 19.74
CA GLY A 308 -3.42 -9.34 20.02
C GLY A 308 -3.50 -10.26 18.78
N VAL A 309 -3.21 -9.73 17.58
CA VAL A 309 -3.22 -10.50 16.33
C VAL A 309 -1.81 -10.90 15.95
N SER A 310 -1.57 -12.21 15.73
CA SER A 310 -0.32 -12.73 15.17
C SER A 310 -0.32 -12.63 13.65
N VAL A 311 0.76 -12.09 13.08
CA VAL A 311 0.95 -12.02 11.62
C VAL A 311 1.08 -13.43 11.03
N GLU A 312 1.63 -14.38 11.79
CA GLU A 312 1.72 -15.80 11.41
C GLU A 312 0.33 -16.44 11.30
N ALA A 313 -0.58 -16.16 12.26
CA ALA A 313 -1.97 -16.63 12.18
C ALA A 313 -2.71 -16.00 10.99
N VAL A 314 -2.50 -14.70 10.73
CA VAL A 314 -3.01 -14.02 9.54
C VAL A 314 -2.48 -14.69 8.26
N ARG A 315 -1.19 -15.01 8.22
CA ARG A 315 -0.58 -15.71 7.09
C ARG A 315 -1.18 -17.11 6.87
N ALA A 316 -1.34 -17.89 7.92
CA ALA A 316 -1.93 -19.23 7.83
C ALA A 316 -3.35 -19.17 7.25
N LYS A 317 -4.20 -18.28 7.78
CA LYS A 317 -5.56 -18.07 7.25
C LYS A 317 -5.55 -17.54 5.82
N SER A 318 -4.66 -16.63 5.46
CA SER A 318 -4.51 -16.09 4.11
C SER A 318 -4.25 -17.21 3.08
N LEU A 319 -3.33 -18.11 3.38
CA LEU A 319 -3.03 -19.25 2.52
C LEU A 319 -4.24 -20.19 2.37
N ALA A 320 -4.89 -20.52 3.48
CA ALA A 320 -6.08 -21.37 3.48
C ALA A 320 -7.25 -20.74 2.71
N LEU A 321 -7.49 -19.43 2.85
CA LEU A 321 -8.52 -18.69 2.12
C LEU A 321 -8.24 -18.68 0.61
N THR A 322 -6.98 -18.42 0.22
CA THR A 322 -6.61 -18.37 -1.20
C THR A 322 -6.65 -19.74 -1.85
N ASP A 323 -6.27 -20.82 -1.15
CA ASP A 323 -6.44 -22.21 -1.61
C ASP A 323 -7.90 -22.56 -1.79
N PHE A 324 -8.73 -22.24 -0.80
CA PHE A 324 -10.15 -22.50 -0.86
C PHE A 324 -10.84 -21.73 -1.99
N PHE A 325 -10.50 -20.46 -2.17
CA PHE A 325 -10.99 -19.66 -3.29
C PHE A 325 -10.63 -20.27 -4.64
N LEU A 326 -9.37 -20.68 -4.84
CA LEU A 326 -8.93 -21.32 -6.07
C LEU A 326 -9.64 -22.66 -6.32
N ALA A 327 -9.90 -23.46 -5.27
CA ALA A 327 -10.68 -24.67 -5.37
C ALA A 327 -12.15 -24.38 -5.79
N CYS A 328 -12.76 -23.34 -5.22
CA CYS A 328 -14.10 -22.90 -5.60
C CYS A 328 -14.12 -22.39 -7.07
N VAL A 329 -13.11 -21.62 -7.48
CA VAL A 329 -12.97 -21.17 -8.88
C VAL A 329 -12.89 -22.37 -9.83
N ALA A 330 -12.07 -23.37 -9.49
CA ALA A 330 -11.97 -24.59 -10.31
C ALA A 330 -13.28 -25.38 -10.43
N ALA A 331 -14.13 -25.34 -9.38
CA ALA A 331 -15.42 -26.04 -9.38
C ALA A 331 -16.54 -25.25 -10.09
N TYR A 332 -16.59 -23.94 -9.94
CA TYR A 332 -17.71 -23.12 -10.45
C TYR A 332 -17.45 -22.49 -11.81
N VAL A 333 -16.20 -22.17 -12.13
CA VAL A 333 -15.86 -21.48 -13.38
C VAL A 333 -15.60 -22.52 -14.48
N PRO A 334 -16.25 -22.45 -15.65
CA PRO A 334 -15.98 -23.38 -16.73
C PRO A 334 -14.51 -23.40 -17.13
N GLN A 335 -13.97 -24.58 -17.38
CA GLN A 335 -12.57 -24.79 -17.73
C GLN A 335 -12.13 -23.90 -18.90
N GLY A 336 -10.95 -23.31 -18.78
CA GLY A 336 -10.36 -22.43 -19.80
C GLY A 336 -10.93 -21.00 -19.83
N ARG A 337 -11.84 -20.64 -18.91
CA ARG A 337 -12.36 -19.27 -18.81
C ARG A 337 -11.47 -18.33 -18.02
N VAL A 338 -10.81 -18.85 -17.03
CA VAL A 338 -9.83 -18.12 -16.23
C VAL A 338 -8.55 -18.92 -16.09
N GLU A 339 -7.44 -18.23 -15.93
CA GLU A 339 -6.12 -18.78 -15.65
C GLU A 339 -5.54 -18.07 -14.42
N SER A 340 -5.11 -18.83 -13.39
CA SER A 340 -4.39 -18.21 -12.28
C SER A 340 -2.99 -17.80 -12.73
N VAL A 341 -2.67 -16.49 -12.54
CA VAL A 341 -1.30 -15.97 -12.72
C VAL A 341 -0.57 -15.84 -11.38
N THR A 342 -1.28 -16.12 -10.28
CA THR A 342 -0.69 -16.23 -8.94
C THR A 342 -0.04 -17.60 -8.79
N PRO A 343 1.19 -17.71 -8.26
CA PRO A 343 1.82 -18.99 -7.97
C PRO A 343 0.97 -19.89 -7.07
N ALA A 344 0.97 -21.18 -7.36
CA ALA A 344 0.24 -22.17 -6.56
C ALA A 344 0.94 -22.47 -5.23
N GLU A 345 2.28 -22.40 -5.22
CA GLU A 345 3.12 -22.71 -4.07
C GLU A 345 2.96 -21.62 -2.99
N HIS A 346 2.76 -22.05 -1.73
CA HIS A 346 2.51 -21.17 -0.58
C HIS A 346 3.66 -20.19 -0.32
N GLU A 347 4.89 -20.65 -0.44
CA GLU A 347 6.11 -19.87 -0.23
C GLU A 347 6.39 -18.85 -1.34
N ARG A 348 5.64 -18.92 -2.44
CA ARG A 348 5.81 -18.06 -3.61
C ARG A 348 4.63 -17.11 -3.87
N ARG A 349 3.66 -17.03 -2.96
CA ARG A 349 2.52 -16.10 -3.12
C ARG A 349 2.23 -15.28 -1.88
N GLY A 350 1.75 -14.04 -2.08
CA GLY A 350 1.24 -13.16 -1.05
C GLY A 350 -0.20 -13.49 -0.63
N SER A 351 -0.96 -12.46 -0.21
CA SER A 351 -2.36 -12.56 0.21
C SER A 351 -3.35 -12.11 -0.88
N GLN A 352 -3.03 -12.42 -2.13
CA GLN A 352 -3.78 -12.00 -3.32
C GLN A 352 -3.88 -13.16 -4.29
N VAL A 353 -5.04 -13.29 -4.98
CA VAL A 353 -5.22 -14.15 -6.14
C VAL A 353 -5.51 -13.28 -7.35
N SER A 354 -4.79 -13.53 -8.42
CA SER A 354 -4.91 -12.84 -9.70
C SER A 354 -5.29 -13.84 -10.78
N LEU A 355 -6.39 -13.58 -11.46
CA LEU A 355 -6.95 -14.43 -12.49
C LEU A 355 -6.95 -13.70 -13.83
N ARG A 356 -6.32 -14.27 -14.84
CA ARG A 356 -6.41 -13.79 -16.22
C ARG A 356 -7.71 -14.27 -16.85
N THR A 357 -8.42 -13.37 -17.55
CA THR A 357 -9.62 -13.73 -18.30
C THR A 357 -9.85 -12.73 -19.43
N GLU A 358 -10.52 -13.20 -20.51
CA GLU A 358 -11.03 -12.29 -21.53
C GLU A 358 -12.05 -11.31 -20.93
N ASN A 359 -12.01 -10.06 -21.39
CA ASN A 359 -12.92 -9.00 -20.95
C ASN A 359 -12.91 -8.76 -19.41
N ALA A 360 -11.75 -8.90 -18.78
CA ALA A 360 -11.58 -8.81 -17.33
C ALA A 360 -12.20 -7.54 -16.73
N ARG A 361 -12.12 -6.40 -17.43
CA ARG A 361 -12.74 -5.14 -16.99
C ARG A 361 -14.26 -5.25 -16.85
N GLU A 362 -14.91 -5.86 -17.83
CA GLU A 362 -16.36 -6.06 -17.86
C GLU A 362 -16.78 -7.08 -16.81
N VAL A 363 -16.03 -8.17 -16.68
CA VAL A 363 -16.26 -9.19 -15.65
C VAL A 363 -16.16 -8.58 -14.26
N MET A 364 -15.13 -7.77 -13.97
CA MET A 364 -15.00 -7.11 -12.69
C MET A 364 -16.15 -6.12 -12.42
N ARG A 365 -16.58 -5.36 -13.42
CA ARG A 365 -17.74 -4.47 -13.28
C ARG A 365 -19.02 -5.24 -12.91
N GLU A 366 -19.22 -6.41 -13.50
CA GLU A 366 -20.37 -7.27 -13.23
C GLU A 366 -20.29 -7.93 -11.85
N LEU A 367 -19.10 -8.31 -11.39
CA LEU A 367 -18.84 -8.77 -10.02
C LEU A 367 -19.22 -7.69 -9.01
N ILE A 368 -18.74 -6.45 -9.21
CA ILE A 368 -19.04 -5.31 -8.34
C ILE A 368 -20.56 -5.05 -8.30
N ALA A 369 -21.24 -5.09 -9.44
CA ALA A 369 -22.69 -4.92 -9.50
C ALA A 369 -23.47 -5.98 -8.70
N ARG A 370 -22.86 -7.15 -8.46
CA ARG A 370 -23.41 -8.25 -7.64
C ARG A 370 -22.87 -8.28 -6.21
N GLY A 371 -22.20 -7.21 -5.79
CA GLY A 371 -21.69 -7.06 -4.43
C GLY A 371 -20.37 -7.80 -4.14
N VAL A 372 -19.62 -8.22 -5.16
CA VAL A 372 -18.27 -8.78 -5.02
C VAL A 372 -17.27 -7.74 -5.52
N ILE A 373 -16.52 -7.15 -4.60
CA ILE A 373 -15.59 -6.06 -4.90
C ILE A 373 -14.16 -6.62 -4.91
N GLY A 374 -13.55 -6.60 -6.08
CA GLY A 374 -12.12 -6.75 -6.34
C GLY A 374 -11.68 -5.65 -7.29
N ASP A 375 -10.49 -5.76 -7.86
CA ASP A 375 -10.03 -4.78 -8.84
C ASP A 375 -9.57 -5.42 -10.17
N PHE A 376 -9.32 -4.56 -11.13
CA PHE A 376 -8.88 -4.93 -12.47
C PHE A 376 -7.52 -4.30 -12.78
N ARG A 377 -6.62 -5.12 -13.33
CA ARG A 377 -5.35 -4.65 -13.89
C ARG A 377 -5.28 -4.95 -15.38
N ALA A 378 -5.02 -3.88 -16.14
CA ALA A 378 -4.86 -4.01 -17.58
C ALA A 378 -3.68 -4.95 -17.94
N PRO A 379 -3.79 -5.72 -19.04
CA PRO A 379 -4.93 -5.72 -19.96
C PRO A 379 -6.08 -6.63 -19.53
N ASP A 380 -5.84 -7.69 -18.75
CA ASP A 380 -6.70 -8.88 -18.69
C ASP A 380 -6.78 -9.56 -17.31
N VAL A 381 -6.37 -8.88 -16.22
CA VAL A 381 -6.25 -9.48 -14.89
C VAL A 381 -7.32 -8.97 -13.94
N LEU A 382 -8.09 -9.91 -13.33
CA LEU A 382 -8.89 -9.69 -12.13
C LEU A 382 -8.00 -9.92 -10.92
N ARG A 383 -8.06 -9.03 -9.91
CA ARG A 383 -7.35 -9.22 -8.64
C ARG A 383 -8.33 -9.31 -7.48
N PHE A 384 -8.03 -10.24 -6.59
CA PHE A 384 -8.77 -10.47 -5.36
C PHE A 384 -7.77 -10.48 -4.20
N GLY A 385 -7.84 -9.45 -3.35
CA GLY A 385 -7.00 -9.30 -2.16
C GLY A 385 -7.72 -9.88 -0.94
N PHE A 386 -7.10 -10.87 -0.31
CA PHE A 386 -7.65 -11.52 0.87
C PHE A 386 -7.06 -10.89 2.13
N THR A 387 -7.91 -10.25 2.93
CA THR A 387 -7.54 -9.72 4.24
C THR A 387 -8.15 -10.61 5.32
N PRO A 388 -7.37 -11.51 5.94
CA PRO A 388 -7.87 -12.51 6.91
C PRO A 388 -8.57 -11.91 8.12
N LEU A 389 -8.32 -10.62 8.41
CA LEU A 389 -8.95 -9.92 9.53
C LEU A 389 -10.48 -9.79 9.37
N TYR A 390 -10.99 -9.74 8.11
CA TYR A 390 -12.42 -9.55 7.88
C TYR A 390 -13.01 -10.40 6.75
N VAL A 391 -12.20 -11.11 5.97
CA VAL A 391 -12.67 -12.03 4.92
C VAL A 391 -12.82 -13.43 5.50
N GLY A 392 -13.98 -14.04 5.27
CA GLY A 392 -14.28 -15.42 5.63
C GLY A 392 -14.30 -16.36 4.41
N TYR A 393 -14.44 -17.66 4.68
CA TYR A 393 -14.52 -18.69 3.63
C TYR A 393 -15.84 -18.60 2.86
N ALA A 394 -16.94 -18.21 3.52
CA ALA A 394 -18.22 -17.93 2.85
C ALA A 394 -18.10 -16.76 1.86
N ASP A 395 -17.28 -15.74 2.16
CA ASP A 395 -16.99 -14.64 1.23
C ASP A 395 -16.23 -15.17 -0.01
N ALA A 396 -15.23 -16.03 0.19
CA ALA A 396 -14.45 -16.63 -0.88
C ALA A 396 -15.30 -17.53 -1.79
N GLU A 397 -16.14 -18.39 -1.20
CA GLU A 397 -17.09 -19.24 -1.93
C GLU A 397 -18.04 -18.40 -2.77
N ARG A 398 -18.70 -17.40 -2.16
CA ARG A 398 -19.65 -16.52 -2.84
C ARG A 398 -19.01 -15.77 -4.00
N ALA A 399 -17.78 -15.28 -3.84
CA ALA A 399 -17.05 -14.60 -4.90
C ALA A 399 -16.77 -15.54 -6.08
N ALA A 400 -16.27 -16.74 -5.83
CA ALA A 400 -15.98 -17.72 -6.87
C ALA A 400 -17.27 -18.19 -7.59
N ARG A 401 -18.35 -18.45 -6.86
CA ARG A 401 -19.64 -18.83 -7.43
C ARG A 401 -20.23 -17.71 -8.29
N THR A 402 -20.13 -16.46 -7.85
CA THR A 402 -20.57 -15.30 -8.62
C THR A 402 -19.77 -15.16 -9.92
N LEU A 403 -18.45 -15.36 -9.86
CA LEU A 403 -17.58 -15.39 -11.04
C LEU A 403 -17.98 -16.52 -11.99
N GLY A 404 -18.30 -17.70 -11.47
CA GLY A 404 -18.77 -18.84 -12.26
C GLY A 404 -20.07 -18.53 -13.02
N HIS A 405 -21.04 -17.91 -12.37
CA HIS A 405 -22.28 -17.49 -13.03
C HIS A 405 -22.03 -16.50 -14.18
N ILE A 406 -21.17 -15.48 -13.96
CA ILE A 406 -20.81 -14.51 -15.01
C ILE A 406 -20.10 -15.19 -16.18
N SER A 407 -19.17 -16.09 -15.90
CA SER A 407 -18.37 -16.80 -16.91
C SER A 407 -19.15 -17.85 -17.71
N GLY A 408 -20.23 -18.41 -17.12
CA GLY A 408 -21.10 -19.43 -17.70
C GLY A 408 -22.27 -18.89 -18.51
N ASP A 409 -22.67 -17.62 -18.29
CA ASP A 409 -23.87 -17.04 -18.88
C ASP A 409 -23.67 -16.64 -20.36
N PRO A 410 -24.39 -17.26 -21.33
CA PRO A 410 -24.33 -16.86 -22.74
C PRO A 410 -24.90 -15.46 -23.01
N VAL A 411 -25.78 -14.93 -22.14
CA VAL A 411 -26.40 -13.60 -22.27
C VAL A 411 -25.44 -12.52 -21.77
N ALA A 412 -24.69 -12.79 -20.71
CA ALA A 412 -23.58 -11.93 -20.29
C ALA A 412 -22.56 -11.73 -21.41
N LYS A 413 -22.28 -12.77 -22.22
CA LYS A 413 -21.43 -12.67 -23.42
C LYS A 413 -21.97 -11.68 -24.46
N ARG A 414 -23.30 -11.60 -24.70
CA ARG A 414 -23.86 -10.67 -25.69
C ARG A 414 -23.78 -9.22 -25.25
N HIS A 415 -23.92 -8.93 -23.97
CA HIS A 415 -23.73 -7.58 -23.43
C HIS A 415 -22.25 -7.15 -23.39
N ILE A 416 -21.34 -8.10 -23.16
CA ILE A 416 -19.91 -7.89 -23.18
C ILE A 416 -19.42 -7.67 -24.63
N THR A 417 -19.88 -8.44 -25.61
CA THR A 417 -19.48 -8.34 -27.01
C THR A 417 -20.27 -7.32 -27.82
N GLY A 418 -21.52 -7.02 -27.45
CA GLY A 418 -22.41 -6.10 -28.19
C GLY A 418 -22.03 -4.62 -28.11
N ARG A 419 -21.11 -4.21 -27.22
CA ARG A 419 -20.53 -2.85 -27.17
C ARG A 419 -19.19 -2.69 -27.89
N ALA A 420 -18.63 -3.75 -28.47
CA ALA A 420 -17.38 -3.70 -29.23
C ALA A 420 -17.48 -2.95 -30.57
N GLY A 421 -18.66 -2.39 -30.93
CA GLY A 421 -18.87 -1.61 -32.15
C GLY A 421 -18.44 -0.15 -32.12
N LEU A 422 -17.94 0.38 -30.99
CA LEU A 422 -17.32 1.70 -30.95
C LEU A 422 -15.83 1.53 -31.26
N ARG A 423 -15.44 1.90 -32.49
CA ARG A 423 -14.03 1.94 -32.93
C ARG A 423 -13.19 2.65 -31.85
N PRO A 424 -12.03 2.10 -31.46
CA PRO A 424 -11.10 2.81 -30.60
C PRO A 424 -10.70 4.12 -31.28
N ARG A 425 -10.85 5.24 -30.57
CA ARG A 425 -10.26 6.51 -30.99
C ARG A 425 -8.75 6.31 -31.06
N PRO A 426 -8.07 6.83 -32.12
CA PRO A 426 -6.63 6.75 -32.21
C PRO A 426 -5.97 7.41 -30.98
N PRO A 427 -4.83 6.89 -30.49
CA PRO A 427 -4.10 7.52 -29.39
C PRO A 427 -3.51 8.83 -29.90
N GLY A 428 -3.97 9.96 -29.34
CA GLY A 428 -3.39 11.25 -29.65
C GLY A 428 -4.41 12.38 -29.74
N HIS A 429 -5.12 12.67 -28.69
CA HIS A 429 -5.59 14.01 -28.37
C HIS A 429 -6.07 14.03 -26.91
N ILE A 430 -5.22 14.51 -26.02
CA ILE A 430 -5.64 14.97 -24.70
C ILE A 430 -6.42 16.25 -24.96
N PRO A 431 -7.72 16.36 -24.63
CA PRO A 431 -8.44 17.62 -24.76
C PRO A 431 -7.78 18.62 -23.79
N ASP A 432 -7.42 19.77 -24.34
CA ASP A 432 -6.99 20.93 -23.55
C ASP A 432 -8.09 21.26 -22.53
N PRO A 433 -7.82 21.18 -21.21
CA PRO A 433 -8.81 21.44 -20.18
C PRO A 433 -9.30 22.91 -20.15
N ALA A 434 -8.71 23.79 -20.94
CA ALA A 434 -9.06 25.23 -21.02
C ALA A 434 -10.24 25.56 -21.93
N ARG A 435 -10.81 24.61 -22.71
CA ARG A 435 -11.79 24.95 -23.77
C ARG A 435 -13.28 24.80 -23.44
N ASN A 436 -13.68 24.32 -22.27
CA ASN A 436 -15.12 24.12 -21.95
C ASN A 436 -15.52 24.55 -20.53
N LEU A 437 -15.15 25.75 -20.12
CA LEU A 437 -15.86 26.44 -19.03
C LEU A 437 -16.36 27.76 -19.59
N PRO A 438 -17.67 28.08 -19.56
CA PRO A 438 -18.15 29.43 -19.86
C PRO A 438 -17.78 30.33 -18.69
N PHE A 439 -16.65 31.02 -18.80
CA PHE A 439 -16.39 32.18 -17.97
C PHE A 439 -17.35 33.30 -18.39
N GLN A 440 -18.39 33.55 -17.59
CA GLN A 440 -19.04 34.83 -17.56
C GLN A 440 -18.05 35.85 -17.03
N THR A 441 -17.55 36.70 -17.92
CA THR A 441 -16.76 37.86 -17.55
C THR A 441 -17.71 38.96 -17.07
N ASP A 442 -17.99 38.96 -15.76
CA ASP A 442 -18.47 40.19 -15.13
C ASP A 442 -17.27 41.10 -14.97
N THR A 443 -17.24 42.12 -15.85
CA THR A 443 -16.28 43.21 -15.80
C THR A 443 -16.52 44.08 -14.58
N VAL A 444 -15.64 43.90 -13.57
CA VAL A 444 -15.51 44.88 -12.49
C VAL A 444 -14.76 46.10 -13.02
N PRO A 445 -15.27 47.34 -12.88
CA PRO A 445 -14.61 48.53 -13.41
C PRO A 445 -13.30 48.79 -12.66
N LEU A 446 -12.22 48.95 -13.41
CA LEU A 446 -10.94 49.45 -12.91
C LEU A 446 -11.12 50.88 -12.38
N CYS A 447 -11.04 51.03 -11.06
CA CYS A 447 -10.84 52.34 -10.43
C CYS A 447 -9.49 52.90 -10.87
N ARG A 448 -9.55 54.03 -11.58
CA ARG A 448 -8.39 54.85 -11.92
C ARG A 448 -7.77 55.43 -10.64
N ASN A 449 -6.50 55.16 -10.49
CA ASN A 449 -5.62 55.67 -9.47
C ASN A 449 -5.51 57.21 -9.55
N THR A 450 -6.15 57.91 -8.62
CA THR A 450 -5.86 59.34 -8.38
C THR A 450 -4.84 59.41 -7.26
N GLY A 451 -3.65 59.91 -7.59
CA GLY A 451 -2.53 60.05 -6.70
C GLY A 451 -2.82 60.87 -5.43
N THR A 452 -2.53 60.28 -4.31
CA THR A 452 -2.28 61.00 -3.07
C THR A 452 -1.03 60.43 -2.42
N SER A 453 -0.08 61.32 -2.17
CA SER A 453 1.24 61.10 -1.59
C SER A 453 1.15 60.51 -0.19
N VAL A 454 1.93 59.45 0.07
CA VAL A 454 2.17 58.84 1.40
C VAL A 454 3.19 59.71 2.13
N PRO A 455 2.95 60.14 3.39
CA PRO A 455 3.96 60.83 4.17
C PRO A 455 5.02 59.89 4.70
N ALA A 456 6.26 60.36 4.71
CA ALA A 456 7.45 59.64 5.20
C ALA A 456 7.37 59.37 6.73
N VAL A 457 7.71 58.13 7.10
CA VAL A 457 7.89 57.74 8.52
C VAL A 457 9.30 58.11 8.95
N PRO A 458 9.47 58.80 10.12
CA PRO A 458 10.78 59.18 10.61
C PRO A 458 11.56 58.02 11.17
N ARG A 459 12.87 57.94 10.82
CA ARG A 459 13.87 57.05 11.43
C ARG A 459 14.13 57.43 12.87
N VAL A 460 13.88 56.49 13.77
CA VAL A 460 14.35 56.60 15.17
C VAL A 460 15.76 56.00 15.22
N THR A 461 16.76 56.85 15.39
CA THR A 461 18.10 56.48 15.83
C THR A 461 18.12 56.53 17.34
N GLU A 462 18.21 55.39 18.00
CA GLU A 462 18.59 55.37 19.41
C GLU A 462 19.99 54.80 19.60
N ARG A 463 20.81 55.59 20.27
CA ARG A 463 22.19 55.30 20.68
C ARG A 463 22.18 54.37 21.89
N LEU A 464 22.94 53.29 21.75
CA LEU A 464 23.40 52.55 22.94
C LEU A 464 24.60 53.27 23.55
N SER A 465 24.47 53.63 24.84
CA SER A 465 25.57 53.82 25.77
C SER A 465 25.10 53.58 27.20
N ARG A 466 25.38 52.50 27.75
CA ARG A 466 26.08 52.04 28.98
C ARG A 466 25.61 50.65 29.37
#